data_274f8bb7a39416882c69341af12e8e6e
#
_entry.id   274f8bb7a39416882c69341af12e8e6e
#
_cell.length_a   1.000
_cell.length_b   1.000
_cell.length_c   1.000
_cell.angle_alpha   90.00
_cell.angle_beta   90.00
_cell.angle_gamma   90.00
#
_symmetry.space_group_name_H-M   'P 1'
#
loop_
_entity.id
_entity.type
_entity.pdbx_description
1 polymer ?
#
loop_
_entity_poly.entity_id
_entity_poly.type
_entity_poly.pdbx_seq_one_letter_code
_entity_poly.pdbx_strand_id
1 'polypeptide(L)'
;MLIVSDTTPIITLMKMGHLDILKHLYGKVLIPNAVYMELTGNEKFVAEVSQVIGSDFLKVEEVDNEVAVTILQEVSGLDAGESEAIVMANSRKADLLVMDEHKGRGVAKKMGL
;
A
#
# COMPACT_ATOMS: atom_id res chain seq x y z
N MET A 1 9.20 6.35 12.54
CA MET A 1 9.50 5.61 11.30
C MET A 1 8.35 5.74 10.34
N LEU A 2 8.63 6.06 9.08
CA LEU A 2 7.59 6.23 8.06
C LEU A 2 7.41 4.95 7.27
N ILE A 3 6.19 4.39 7.29
CA ILE A 3 5.84 3.12 6.66
C ILE A 3 4.75 3.36 5.64
N VAL A 4 4.92 2.83 4.44
CA VAL A 4 3.90 2.83 3.39
C VAL A 4 3.53 1.38 3.10
N SER A 5 2.24 1.09 2.94
CA SER A 5 1.77 -0.25 2.63
C SER A 5 0.95 -0.28 1.34
N ASP A 6 1.13 -1.35 0.58
CA ASP A 6 0.28 -1.75 -0.53
C ASP A 6 -0.95 -2.53 -0.02
N THR A 7 -1.83 -2.91 -0.92
CA THR A 7 -3.10 -3.58 -0.64
C THR A 7 -2.93 -4.99 -0.08
N THR A 8 -2.09 -5.83 -0.71
CA THR A 8 -1.98 -7.25 -0.39
C THR A 8 -1.67 -7.56 1.08
N PRO A 9 -0.67 -6.91 1.70
CA PRO A 9 -0.40 -7.19 3.12
C PRO A 9 -1.58 -6.86 4.03
N ILE A 10 -2.30 -5.78 3.73
CA ILE A 10 -3.46 -5.37 4.51
C ILE A 10 -4.59 -6.40 4.38
N ILE A 11 -4.86 -6.86 3.16
CA ILE A 11 -5.87 -7.89 2.91
C ILE A 11 -5.54 -9.17 3.68
N THR A 12 -4.29 -9.61 3.61
CA THR A 12 -3.86 -10.84 4.28
C THR A 12 -4.11 -10.75 5.80
N LEU A 13 -3.67 -9.66 6.42
CA LEU A 13 -3.85 -9.47 7.85
C LEU A 13 -5.32 -9.32 8.24
N MET A 14 -6.09 -8.61 7.41
CA MET A 14 -7.52 -8.40 7.62
C MET A 14 -8.29 -9.72 7.62
N LYS A 15 -7.99 -10.60 6.65
CA LYS A 15 -8.62 -11.92 6.56
C LYS A 15 -8.25 -12.83 7.72
N MET A 16 -7.07 -12.66 8.29
CA MET A 16 -6.63 -13.41 9.46
C MET A 16 -7.15 -12.82 10.77
N GLY A 17 -7.81 -11.67 10.73
CA GLY A 17 -8.27 -10.98 11.93
C GLY A 17 -7.14 -10.34 12.73
N HIS A 18 -6.03 -10.03 12.09
CA HIS A 18 -4.81 -9.52 12.73
C HIS A 18 -4.31 -8.20 12.16
N LEU A 19 -5.21 -7.36 11.64
CA LEU A 19 -4.83 -6.06 11.09
C LEU A 19 -4.10 -5.18 12.13
N ASP A 20 -4.44 -5.32 13.40
CA ASP A 20 -3.81 -4.60 14.50
C ASP A 20 -2.32 -4.87 14.66
N ILE A 21 -1.81 -5.95 14.07
CA ILE A 21 -0.37 -6.24 14.06
C ILE A 21 0.43 -5.07 13.46
N LEU A 22 -0.12 -4.44 12.41
CA LEU A 22 0.55 -3.28 11.79
C LEU A 22 0.72 -2.14 12.79
N LYS A 23 -0.31 -1.90 13.60
CA LYS A 23 -0.26 -0.88 14.64
C LYS A 23 0.80 -1.20 15.69
N HIS A 24 0.86 -2.46 16.14
CA HIS A 24 1.80 -2.89 17.14
C HIS A 24 3.25 -2.83 16.65
N LEU A 25 3.49 -3.18 15.39
CA LEU A 25 4.84 -3.19 14.83
C LEU A 25 5.34 -1.80 14.43
N TYR A 26 4.47 -0.97 13.86
CA TYR A 26 4.90 0.26 13.19
C TYR A 26 4.24 1.53 13.72
N GLY A 27 3.19 1.43 14.50
CA GLY A 27 2.40 2.58 14.93
C GLY A 27 1.45 3.03 13.83
N LYS A 28 1.90 3.99 13.01
CA LYS A 28 1.09 4.48 11.88
C LYS A 28 1.62 3.96 10.56
N VAL A 29 0.70 3.67 9.65
CA VAL A 29 1.03 3.19 8.30
C VAL A 29 0.29 4.07 7.30
N LEU A 30 1.02 4.60 6.33
CA LEU A 30 0.42 5.35 5.22
C LEU A 30 -0.03 4.39 4.13
N ILE A 31 -1.20 4.67 3.57
CA ILE A 31 -1.68 3.97 2.38
C ILE A 31 -2.08 5.00 1.33
N PRO A 32 -1.71 4.79 0.07
CA PRO A 32 -2.14 5.69 -0.99
C PRO A 32 -3.65 5.59 -1.22
N ASN A 33 -4.22 6.62 -1.82
CA ASN A 33 -5.64 6.66 -2.12
C ASN A 33 -6.08 5.45 -2.97
N ALA A 34 -5.30 5.04 -3.96
CA ALA A 34 -5.63 3.87 -4.79
C ALA A 34 -5.72 2.59 -3.96
N VAL A 35 -4.85 2.41 -2.96
CA VAL A 35 -4.91 1.27 -2.05
C VAL A 35 -6.20 1.32 -1.21
N TYR A 36 -6.53 2.48 -0.68
CA TYR A 36 -7.76 2.66 0.09
C TYR A 36 -9.00 2.35 -0.75
N MET A 37 -9.06 2.84 -1.97
CA MET A 37 -10.18 2.59 -2.89
C MET A 37 -10.30 1.11 -3.21
N GLU A 38 -9.18 0.42 -3.42
CA GLU A 38 -9.17 -1.01 -3.69
C GLU A 38 -9.69 -1.81 -2.49
N LEU A 39 -9.28 -1.44 -1.28
CA LEU A 39 -9.73 -2.11 -0.06
C LEU A 39 -11.22 -1.89 0.22
N THR A 40 -11.72 -0.68 0.04
CA THR A 40 -13.10 -0.32 0.38
C THR A 40 -14.10 -0.57 -0.74
N GLY A 41 -13.63 -0.63 -1.98
CA GLY A 41 -14.48 -0.84 -3.15
C GLY A 41 -14.62 -2.30 -3.58
N ASN A 42 -13.93 -3.23 -2.95
CA ASN A 42 -13.94 -4.62 -3.36
C ASN A 42 -14.99 -5.43 -2.60
N GLU A 43 -15.94 -6.02 -3.33
CA GLU A 43 -17.04 -6.80 -2.76
C GLU A 43 -16.56 -8.03 -1.98
N LYS A 44 -15.37 -8.54 -2.28
CA LYS A 44 -14.79 -9.70 -1.59
C LYS A 44 -14.47 -9.42 -0.13
N PHE A 45 -14.34 -8.15 0.26
CA PHE A 45 -13.92 -7.76 1.60
C PHE A 45 -14.98 -6.95 2.35
N VAL A 46 -16.24 -6.97 1.90
CA VAL A 46 -17.31 -6.15 2.49
C VAL A 46 -17.40 -6.36 4.01
N ALA A 47 -17.31 -7.61 4.45
CA ALA A 47 -17.40 -7.94 5.88
C ALA A 47 -16.23 -7.38 6.68
N GLU A 48 -15.05 -7.31 6.10
CA GLU A 48 -13.82 -6.90 6.77
C GLU A 48 -13.48 -5.41 6.59
N VAL A 49 -14.12 -4.74 5.64
CA VAL A 49 -13.78 -3.35 5.29
C VAL A 49 -13.96 -2.39 6.46
N SER A 50 -14.88 -2.71 7.38
CA SER A 50 -15.08 -1.90 8.59
C SER A 50 -13.81 -1.80 9.45
N GLN A 51 -12.96 -2.82 9.41
CA GLN A 51 -11.68 -2.81 10.14
C GLN A 51 -10.74 -1.74 9.57
N VAL A 52 -10.74 -1.57 8.25
CA VAL A 52 -9.92 -0.54 7.58
C VAL A 52 -10.48 0.85 7.85
N ILE A 53 -11.78 1.03 7.65
CA ILE A 53 -12.43 2.33 7.83
C ILE A 53 -12.33 2.79 9.29
N GLY A 54 -12.49 1.88 10.23
CA GLY A 54 -12.45 2.18 11.66
C GLY A 54 -11.07 2.27 12.27
N SER A 55 -10.01 1.96 11.51
CA SER A 55 -8.66 1.97 12.06
C SER A 55 -8.12 3.39 12.22
N ASP A 56 -7.46 3.64 13.34
CA ASP A 56 -6.84 4.94 13.64
C ASP A 56 -5.38 5.01 13.21
N PHE A 57 -4.80 3.89 12.81
CA PHE A 57 -3.38 3.77 12.46
C PHE A 57 -3.12 3.73 10.94
N LEU A 58 -4.13 3.48 10.12
CA LEU A 58 -4.01 3.56 8.67
C LEU A 58 -4.36 4.99 8.23
N LYS A 59 -3.38 5.66 7.64
CA LYS A 59 -3.56 7.04 7.16
C LYS A 59 -3.59 7.05 5.64
N VAL A 60 -4.70 7.51 5.08
CA VAL A 60 -4.87 7.62 3.63
C VAL A 60 -4.34 8.96 3.18
N GLU A 61 -3.45 8.95 2.18
CA GLU A 61 -2.92 10.16 1.60
C GLU A 61 -2.86 10.04 0.08
N GLU A 62 -2.89 11.19 -0.59
CA GLU A 62 -2.76 11.25 -2.03
C GLU A 62 -1.28 11.23 -2.42
N VAL A 63 -1.01 10.68 -3.62
CA VAL A 63 0.33 10.69 -4.19
C VAL A 63 0.59 12.06 -4.81
N ASP A 64 1.78 12.61 -4.55
CA ASP A 64 2.15 13.94 -5.04
C ASP A 64 2.52 13.96 -6.53
N ASN A 65 2.90 12.81 -7.08
CA ASN A 65 3.40 12.72 -8.46
C ASN A 65 2.65 11.66 -9.27
N GLU A 66 1.51 12.05 -9.82
CA GLU A 66 0.67 11.15 -10.63
C GLU A 66 1.34 10.76 -11.95
N VAL A 67 2.18 11.62 -12.51
CA VAL A 67 2.92 11.31 -13.74
C VAL A 67 3.85 10.13 -13.50
N ALA A 68 4.56 10.12 -12.37
CA ALA A 68 5.44 9.00 -12.01
C ALA A 68 4.64 7.72 -11.84
N VAL A 69 3.44 7.78 -11.25
CA VAL A 69 2.54 6.62 -11.12
C VAL A 69 2.18 6.05 -12.49
N THR A 70 1.77 6.92 -13.42
CA THR A 70 1.38 6.51 -14.78
C THR A 70 2.55 5.84 -15.51
N ILE A 71 3.73 6.45 -15.45
CA ILE A 71 4.93 5.91 -16.08
C ILE A 71 5.26 4.53 -15.50
N LEU A 72 5.22 4.41 -14.18
CA LEU A 72 5.54 3.16 -13.50
C LEU A 72 4.56 2.04 -13.87
N GLN A 73 3.27 2.36 -13.98
CA GLN A 73 2.26 1.39 -14.43
C GLN A 73 2.55 0.88 -15.84
N GLU A 74 2.87 1.78 -16.75
CA GLU A 74 3.15 1.42 -18.15
C GLU A 74 4.43 0.61 -18.30
N VAL A 75 5.48 0.97 -17.58
CA VAL A 75 6.78 0.31 -17.69
C VAL A 75 6.82 -1.02 -16.97
N SER A 76 6.18 -1.13 -15.81
CA SER A 76 6.31 -2.28 -14.93
C SER A 76 5.11 -3.22 -14.96
N GLY A 77 3.98 -2.80 -15.53
CA GLY A 77 2.75 -3.59 -15.54
C GLY A 77 2.10 -3.72 -14.17
N LEU A 78 2.49 -2.90 -13.22
CA LEU A 78 1.88 -2.88 -11.89
C LEU A 78 0.53 -2.20 -11.91
N ASP A 79 -0.36 -2.56 -10.97
CA ASP A 79 -1.64 -1.89 -10.85
C ASP A 79 -1.51 -0.51 -10.18
N ALA A 80 -2.63 0.20 -10.07
CA ALA A 80 -2.63 1.54 -9.50
C ALA A 80 -2.19 1.57 -8.03
N GLY A 81 -2.67 0.62 -7.23
CA GLY A 81 -2.31 0.56 -5.81
C GLY A 81 -0.82 0.32 -5.59
N GLU A 82 -0.27 -0.65 -6.32
CA GLU A 82 1.15 -0.98 -6.24
C GLU A 82 2.00 0.20 -6.69
N SER A 83 1.65 0.82 -7.80
CA SER A 83 2.41 1.95 -8.35
C SER A 83 2.36 3.16 -7.44
N GLU A 84 1.20 3.49 -6.89
CA GLU A 84 1.06 4.61 -5.96
C GLU A 84 1.86 4.36 -4.67
N ALA A 85 1.85 3.12 -4.17
CA ALA A 85 2.62 2.78 -2.96
C ALA A 85 4.13 2.99 -3.18
N ILE A 86 4.65 2.55 -4.32
CA ILE A 86 6.06 2.72 -4.65
C ILE A 86 6.42 4.20 -4.79
N VAL A 87 5.62 4.96 -5.54
CA VAL A 87 5.88 6.39 -5.75
C VAL A 87 5.78 7.15 -4.42
N MET A 88 4.78 6.84 -3.60
CA MET A 88 4.64 7.47 -2.28
C MET A 88 5.83 7.17 -1.38
N ALA A 89 6.26 5.90 -1.32
CA ALA A 89 7.40 5.50 -0.50
C ALA A 89 8.65 6.25 -0.94
N ASN A 90 8.87 6.39 -2.24
CA ASN A 90 10.03 7.08 -2.77
C ASN A 90 9.97 8.59 -2.52
N SER A 91 8.85 9.24 -2.82
CA SER A 91 8.72 10.69 -2.69
C SER A 91 8.72 11.15 -1.24
N ARG A 92 8.23 10.34 -0.33
CA ARG A 92 8.18 10.64 1.10
C ARG A 92 9.37 10.08 1.87
N LYS A 93 10.29 9.42 1.20
CA LYS A 93 11.48 8.79 1.80
C LYS A 93 11.08 7.87 2.95
N ALA A 94 10.13 6.97 2.66
CA ALA A 94 9.67 6.00 3.65
C ALA A 94 10.80 5.09 4.10
N ASP A 95 10.78 4.73 5.37
CA ASP A 95 11.75 3.80 5.94
C ASP A 95 11.49 2.37 5.48
N LEU A 96 10.22 2.05 5.21
CA LEU A 96 9.82 0.72 4.79
C LEU A 96 8.60 0.80 3.87
N LEU A 97 8.62 0.01 2.80
CA LEU A 97 7.47 -0.23 1.95
C LEU A 97 7.05 -1.69 2.12
N VAL A 98 5.82 -1.90 2.60
CA VAL A 98 5.25 -3.23 2.80
C VAL A 98 4.39 -3.57 1.60
N MET A 99 4.79 -4.57 0.81
CA MET A 99 4.06 -4.99 -0.37
C MET A 99 4.35 -6.46 -0.68
N ASP A 100 3.71 -6.98 -1.73
CA ASP A 100 4.01 -8.33 -2.21
C ASP A 100 5.50 -8.40 -2.54
N GLU A 101 6.20 -9.29 -1.85
CA GLU A 101 7.65 -9.37 -1.93
C GLU A 101 8.15 -9.68 -3.34
N HIS A 102 7.46 -10.57 -4.04
CA HIS A 102 7.86 -10.97 -5.39
C HIS A 102 7.78 -9.78 -6.37
N LYS A 103 6.66 -9.05 -6.34
CA LYS A 103 6.48 -7.87 -7.19
C LYS A 103 7.43 -6.75 -6.82
N GLY A 104 7.63 -6.54 -5.52
CA GLY A 104 8.56 -5.53 -5.03
C GLY A 104 9.97 -5.77 -5.48
N ARG A 105 10.44 -7.01 -5.43
CA ARG A 105 11.77 -7.39 -5.93
C ARG A 105 11.91 -7.14 -7.43
N GLY A 106 10.89 -7.48 -8.20
CA GLY A 106 10.89 -7.25 -9.65
C GLY A 106 11.06 -5.78 -10.01
N VAL A 107 10.34 -4.91 -9.33
CA VAL A 107 10.43 -3.46 -9.55
C VAL A 107 11.79 -2.93 -9.08
N ALA A 108 12.24 -3.32 -7.91
CA ALA A 108 13.54 -2.90 -7.39
C ALA A 108 14.66 -3.27 -8.34
N LYS A 109 14.62 -4.48 -8.90
CA LYS A 109 15.61 -4.95 -9.89
C LYS A 109 15.61 -4.07 -11.14
N LYS A 110 14.41 -3.72 -11.66
CA LYS A 110 14.29 -2.86 -12.84
C LYS A 110 14.81 -1.45 -12.57
N MET A 111 14.71 -0.99 -11.33
CA MET A 111 15.20 0.32 -10.92
C MET A 111 16.68 0.33 -10.55
N GLY A 112 17.35 -0.81 -10.59
CA GLY A 112 18.76 -0.91 -10.25
C GLY A 112 19.05 -0.94 -8.74
N LEU A 113 18.06 -1.31 -7.96
CA LEU A 113 18.18 -1.35 -6.49
C LEU A 113 18.53 -2.75 -5.98
#